data_0cabf8a6b53c87ea84b5ba2c2be9957b
#
_entry.id   0cabf8a6b53c87ea84b5ba2c2be9957b
#
_cell.length_a   1.000
_cell.length_b   1.000
_cell.length_c   1.000
_cell.angle_alpha   90.00
_cell.angle_beta   90.00
_cell.angle_gamma   90.00
#
_symmetry.space_group_name_H-M   'P 1'
#
loop_
_entity.id
_entity.type
_entity.pdbx_description
1 polymer ?
#
loop_
_entity_poly.entity_id
_entity_poly.type
_entity_poly.pdbx_seq_one_letter_code
_entity_poly.pdbx_strand_id
1 'polypeptide(L)'
;VGSLQGEDAIEAVLNNGAGFRWVIDATHPFAVRISADLARICAICGQPLLRLQRPLEQGGAVQMLDRFGDLRGVDLGGRRLLLALGGRHLPAVHSDAVAAGAEVFARCLPSADGLKAALAAGLPPDHLAVVRPLQGGGAGAIERALCRRWRITDVICRQSGGVTERLWRQLSADLDLRLLMLRRPASPTGVETVESEESLMKRLQEAPRGGADD
;
A
#
# COMPACT_ATOMS: atom_id res chain seq x y z
N VAL A 1 -7.87 -9.38 19.47
CA VAL A 1 -8.39 -8.51 18.39
C VAL A 1 -7.73 -8.96 17.12
N GLY A 2 -8.50 -9.47 16.15
CA GLY A 2 -8.05 -9.92 14.83
C GLY A 2 -8.54 -8.97 13.75
N SER A 3 -8.18 -9.24 12.48
CA SER A 3 -8.76 -8.53 11.35
C SER A 3 -10.21 -8.96 11.16
N LEU A 4 -11.11 -8.00 10.99
CA LEU A 4 -12.47 -8.27 10.55
C LEU A 4 -12.42 -8.87 9.14
N GLN A 5 -13.05 -10.03 8.95
CA GLN A 5 -13.08 -10.70 7.67
C GLN A 5 -14.50 -10.72 7.11
N GLY A 6 -14.72 -9.86 6.12
CA GLY A 6 -16.00 -9.77 5.43
C GLY A 6 -17.02 -8.89 6.14
N GLU A 7 -18.13 -8.72 5.48
CA GLU A 7 -19.20 -7.80 5.85
C GLU A 7 -19.93 -8.25 7.10
N ASP A 8 -20.20 -9.54 7.25
CA ASP A 8 -20.89 -10.10 8.41
C ASP A 8 -20.13 -9.82 9.72
N ALA A 9 -18.80 -9.87 9.69
CA ALA A 9 -17.98 -9.56 10.84
C ALA A 9 -18.02 -8.07 11.22
N ILE A 10 -18.10 -7.19 10.22
CA ILE A 10 -18.24 -5.74 10.43
C ILE A 10 -19.62 -5.46 11.03
N GLU A 11 -20.67 -6.00 10.43
CA GLU A 11 -22.04 -5.83 10.86
C GLU A 11 -22.26 -6.33 12.29
N ALA A 12 -21.73 -7.51 12.61
CA ALA A 12 -21.79 -8.07 13.97
C ALA A 12 -21.14 -7.16 15.01
N VAL A 13 -20.02 -6.49 14.66
CA VAL A 13 -19.37 -5.53 15.56
C VAL A 13 -20.19 -4.26 15.74
N LEU A 14 -20.79 -3.74 14.68
CA LEU A 14 -21.60 -2.51 14.71
C LEU A 14 -22.91 -2.75 15.49
N ASN A 15 -23.53 -3.91 15.33
CA ASN A 15 -24.80 -4.26 15.98
C ASN A 15 -24.64 -4.77 17.42
N ASN A 16 -23.41 -4.93 17.92
CA ASN A 16 -23.15 -5.48 19.26
C ASN A 16 -23.52 -4.52 20.43
N GLY A 17 -24.36 -3.53 20.19
CA GLY A 17 -24.90 -2.62 21.21
C GLY A 17 -23.89 -1.63 21.81
N ALA A 18 -22.66 -1.59 21.31
CA ALA A 18 -21.59 -0.73 21.84
C ALA A 18 -21.78 0.76 21.53
N GLY A 19 -22.70 1.11 20.62
CA GLY A 19 -23.04 2.50 20.29
C GLY A 19 -21.84 3.32 19.84
N PHE A 20 -21.18 2.95 18.75
CA PHE A 20 -20.05 3.73 18.23
C PHE A 20 -20.52 5.09 17.74
N ARG A 21 -19.89 6.15 18.19
CA ARG A 21 -20.13 7.49 17.65
C ARG A 21 -19.56 7.66 16.25
N TRP A 22 -18.41 7.02 15.98
CA TRP A 22 -17.70 7.03 14.71
C TRP A 22 -17.06 5.68 14.43
N VAL A 23 -17.05 5.29 13.17
CA VAL A 23 -16.12 4.28 12.66
C VAL A 23 -15.02 5.00 11.89
N ILE A 24 -13.77 4.59 12.11
CA ILE A 24 -12.61 5.21 11.44
C ILE A 24 -11.95 4.18 10.55
N ASP A 25 -11.96 4.42 9.23
CA ASP A 25 -11.16 3.67 8.28
C ASP A 25 -9.76 4.28 8.17
N ALA A 26 -8.82 3.78 8.96
CA ALA A 26 -7.40 4.12 8.89
C ALA A 26 -6.58 3.05 8.15
N THR A 27 -7.21 2.24 7.30
CA THR A 27 -6.55 1.15 6.58
C THR A 27 -5.59 1.69 5.52
N HIS A 28 -4.68 0.80 5.07
CA HIS A 28 -3.73 1.16 4.01
C HIS A 28 -4.49 1.54 2.73
N PRO A 29 -4.07 2.59 1.96
CA PRO A 29 -4.78 3.05 0.75
C PRO A 29 -5.08 1.97 -0.29
N PHE A 30 -4.29 0.89 -0.31
CA PHE A 30 -4.51 -0.27 -1.19
C PHE A 30 -5.35 -1.39 -0.56
N ALA A 31 -5.92 -1.17 0.60
CA ALA A 31 -6.85 -2.12 1.25
C ALA A 31 -8.29 -1.89 0.76
N VAL A 32 -8.49 -1.88 -0.56
CA VAL A 32 -9.73 -1.47 -1.24
C VAL A 32 -10.95 -2.25 -0.75
N ARG A 33 -10.80 -3.57 -0.56
CA ARG A 33 -11.93 -4.43 -0.16
C ARG A 33 -12.49 -4.03 1.20
N ILE A 34 -11.65 -3.99 2.24
CA ILE A 34 -12.14 -3.66 3.59
C ILE A 34 -12.69 -2.23 3.67
N SER A 35 -12.12 -1.28 2.92
CA SER A 35 -12.64 0.09 2.86
C SER A 35 -14.01 0.15 2.19
N ALA A 36 -14.23 -0.64 1.13
CA ALA A 36 -15.52 -0.74 0.46
C ALA A 36 -16.56 -1.43 1.36
N ASP A 37 -16.18 -2.53 2.04
CA ASP A 37 -17.04 -3.25 2.97
C ASP A 37 -17.47 -2.33 4.13
N LEU A 38 -16.51 -1.57 4.72
CA LEU A 38 -16.82 -0.58 5.77
C LEU A 38 -17.78 0.50 5.26
N ALA A 39 -17.53 1.06 4.08
CA ALA A 39 -18.39 2.10 3.52
C ALA A 39 -19.82 1.60 3.33
N ARG A 40 -19.97 0.39 2.78
CA ARG A 40 -21.29 -0.21 2.53
C ARG A 40 -22.02 -0.55 3.81
N ILE A 41 -21.39 -1.25 4.74
CA ILE A 41 -22.05 -1.68 5.99
C ILE A 41 -22.37 -0.48 6.89
N CYS A 42 -21.45 0.48 7.02
CA CYS A 42 -21.72 1.69 7.78
C CYS A 42 -22.92 2.48 7.20
N ALA A 43 -23.04 2.56 5.88
CA ALA A 43 -24.19 3.20 5.24
C ALA A 43 -25.51 2.46 5.53
N ILE A 44 -25.51 1.12 5.47
CA ILE A 44 -26.70 0.28 5.78
C ILE A 44 -27.12 0.45 7.25
N CYS A 45 -26.15 0.45 8.17
CA CYS A 45 -26.42 0.57 9.61
C CYS A 45 -26.65 2.03 10.07
N GLY A 46 -26.60 3.02 9.18
CA GLY A 46 -26.66 4.44 9.55
C GLY A 46 -25.47 4.88 10.43
N GLN A 47 -24.34 4.15 10.38
CA GLN A 47 -23.18 4.40 11.22
C GLN A 47 -22.23 5.41 10.55
N PRO A 48 -21.90 6.53 11.20
CA PRO A 48 -20.97 7.50 10.65
C PRO A 48 -19.58 6.92 10.41
N LEU A 49 -19.08 7.06 9.18
CA LEU A 49 -17.75 6.59 8.76
C LEU A 49 -16.87 7.77 8.38
N LEU A 50 -15.65 7.79 8.90
CA LEU A 50 -14.63 8.77 8.56
C LEU A 50 -13.37 8.05 8.10
N ARG A 51 -12.82 8.45 6.95
CA ARG A 51 -11.58 7.87 6.42
C ARG A 51 -10.39 8.77 6.72
N LEU A 52 -9.37 8.20 7.36
CA LEU A 52 -8.06 8.83 7.47
C LEU A 52 -7.17 8.35 6.32
N GLN A 53 -6.84 9.23 5.39
CA GLN A 53 -6.01 8.94 4.24
C GLN A 53 -4.75 9.80 4.26
N ARG A 54 -3.59 9.18 4.11
CA ARG A 54 -2.33 9.91 4.01
C ARG A 54 -2.32 10.77 2.76
N PRO A 55 -1.83 12.02 2.82
CA PRO A 55 -1.69 12.87 1.65
C PRO A 55 -0.78 12.22 0.59
N LEU A 56 -0.93 12.66 -0.64
CA LEU A 56 -0.05 12.25 -1.73
C LEU A 56 1.32 12.89 -1.54
N GLU A 57 2.37 12.08 -1.68
CA GLU A 57 3.74 12.60 -1.72
C GLU A 57 4.04 13.19 -3.10
N GLN A 58 4.77 14.28 -3.12
CA GLN A 58 5.15 15.00 -4.34
C GLN A 58 6.67 14.93 -4.56
N GLY A 59 7.09 15.28 -5.78
CA GLY A 59 8.50 15.40 -6.17
C GLY A 59 9.12 14.12 -6.71
N GLY A 60 10.29 14.28 -7.35
CA GLY A 60 11.02 13.23 -8.06
C GLY A 60 10.39 12.82 -9.38
N ALA A 61 11.20 12.24 -10.26
CA ALA A 61 10.73 11.65 -11.50
C ALA A 61 10.09 10.29 -11.21
N VAL A 62 8.81 10.13 -11.54
CA VAL A 62 8.05 8.91 -11.28
C VAL A 62 7.29 8.51 -12.54
N GLN A 63 7.45 7.27 -12.98
CA GLN A 63 6.60 6.69 -14.01
C GLN A 63 5.40 6.02 -13.34
N MET A 64 4.20 6.57 -13.53
CA MET A 64 2.98 6.04 -12.96
C MET A 64 2.46 4.85 -13.76
N LEU A 65 1.98 3.82 -13.04
CA LEU A 65 1.26 2.68 -13.58
C LEU A 65 -0.15 2.68 -12.95
N ASP A 66 -1.19 2.45 -13.75
CA ASP A 66 -2.55 2.42 -13.22
C ASP A 66 -2.89 1.04 -12.60
N ARG A 67 -2.28 -0.03 -13.14
CA ARG A 67 -2.40 -1.40 -12.63
C ARG A 67 -1.08 -2.16 -12.81
N PHE A 68 -0.91 -3.25 -12.09
CA PHE A 68 0.32 -4.05 -12.20
C PHE A 68 0.58 -4.58 -13.60
N GLY A 69 -0.47 -4.98 -14.34
CA GLY A 69 -0.35 -5.49 -15.71
C GLY A 69 0.26 -4.50 -16.71
N ASP A 70 0.23 -3.19 -16.42
CA ASP A 70 0.87 -2.16 -17.27
C ASP A 70 2.40 -2.31 -17.30
N LEU A 71 2.96 -3.04 -16.32
CA LEU A 71 4.39 -3.34 -16.27
C LEU A 71 4.89 -4.08 -17.51
N ARG A 72 4.04 -4.89 -18.15
CA ARG A 72 4.37 -5.59 -19.40
C ARG A 72 4.66 -4.66 -20.57
N GLY A 73 4.12 -3.44 -20.54
CA GLY A 73 4.36 -2.41 -21.54
C GLY A 73 5.57 -1.52 -21.23
N VAL A 74 6.25 -1.75 -20.11
CA VAL A 74 7.45 -1.00 -19.75
C VAL A 74 8.67 -1.73 -20.31
N ASP A 75 9.55 -1.02 -21.02
CA ASP A 75 10.83 -1.60 -21.44
C ASP A 75 11.73 -1.82 -20.21
N LEU A 76 11.89 -3.11 -19.88
CA LEU A 76 12.71 -3.62 -18.78
C LEU A 76 13.84 -4.55 -19.28
N GLY A 77 14.10 -4.59 -20.57
CA GLY A 77 15.17 -5.41 -21.16
C GLY A 77 16.54 -5.08 -20.53
N GLY A 78 17.17 -6.09 -19.91
CA GLY A 78 18.44 -5.93 -19.21
C GLY A 78 18.42 -5.09 -17.94
N ARG A 79 17.23 -4.71 -17.45
CA ARG A 79 17.05 -3.94 -16.22
C ARG A 79 16.97 -4.84 -15.00
N ARG A 80 17.40 -4.30 -13.86
CA ARG A 80 17.38 -4.98 -12.54
C ARG A 80 16.32 -4.33 -11.67
N LEU A 81 15.13 -4.96 -11.62
CA LEU A 81 13.94 -4.41 -10.98
C LEU A 81 13.78 -4.92 -9.55
N LEU A 82 13.70 -4.00 -8.58
CA LEU A 82 13.35 -4.30 -7.21
C LEU A 82 11.84 -4.16 -6.97
N LEU A 83 11.19 -5.25 -6.59
CA LEU A 83 9.79 -5.25 -6.14
C LEU A 83 9.70 -4.80 -4.67
N ALA A 84 9.41 -3.52 -4.44
CA ALA A 84 9.17 -2.94 -3.12
C ALA A 84 7.68 -2.97 -2.76
N LEU A 85 7.04 -4.12 -2.98
CA LEU A 85 5.60 -4.36 -2.84
C LEU A 85 5.31 -5.28 -1.65
N GLY A 86 4.02 -5.39 -1.28
CA GLY A 86 3.61 -6.40 -0.32
C GLY A 86 3.60 -7.81 -0.93
N GLY A 87 3.89 -8.83 -0.14
CA GLY A 87 4.04 -10.23 -0.56
C GLY A 87 2.88 -10.76 -1.42
N ARG A 88 1.66 -10.35 -1.12
CA ARG A 88 0.44 -10.79 -1.83
C ARG A 88 0.49 -10.61 -3.34
N HIS A 89 1.22 -9.62 -3.84
CA HIS A 89 1.29 -9.28 -5.27
C HIS A 89 2.56 -9.80 -5.95
N LEU A 90 3.50 -10.36 -5.18
CA LEU A 90 4.81 -10.78 -5.73
C LEU A 90 4.70 -11.76 -6.89
N PRO A 91 3.90 -12.85 -6.86
CA PRO A 91 3.89 -13.81 -7.97
C PRO A 91 3.44 -13.18 -9.29
N ALA A 92 2.36 -12.40 -9.27
CA ALA A 92 1.82 -11.78 -10.47
C ALA A 92 2.77 -10.72 -11.05
N VAL A 93 3.29 -9.84 -10.18
CA VAL A 93 4.20 -8.77 -10.61
C VAL A 93 5.55 -9.31 -11.07
N HIS A 94 6.04 -10.38 -10.44
CA HIS A 94 7.25 -11.07 -10.89
C HIS A 94 7.08 -11.60 -12.31
N SER A 95 5.99 -12.33 -12.59
CA SER A 95 5.69 -12.84 -13.93
C SER A 95 5.63 -11.73 -14.97
N ASP A 96 4.96 -10.61 -14.67
CA ASP A 96 4.84 -9.48 -15.58
C ASP A 96 6.19 -8.78 -15.82
N ALA A 97 7.02 -8.65 -14.80
CA ALA A 97 8.35 -8.05 -14.88
C ALA A 97 9.31 -8.91 -15.71
N VAL A 98 9.30 -10.23 -15.50
CA VAL A 98 10.11 -11.17 -16.30
C VAL A 98 9.67 -11.14 -17.76
N ALA A 99 8.37 -11.13 -18.04
CA ALA A 99 7.84 -10.99 -19.39
C ALA A 99 8.24 -9.68 -20.07
N ALA A 100 8.46 -8.62 -19.30
CA ALA A 100 8.99 -7.34 -19.78
C ALA A 100 10.54 -7.30 -19.90
N GLY A 101 11.22 -8.41 -19.60
CA GLY A 101 12.68 -8.57 -19.77
C GLY A 101 13.53 -8.20 -18.56
N ALA A 102 12.94 -8.01 -17.38
CA ALA A 102 13.68 -7.64 -16.17
C ALA A 102 14.33 -8.86 -15.48
N GLU A 103 15.51 -8.63 -14.90
CA GLU A 103 16.02 -9.45 -13.79
C GLU A 103 15.38 -8.94 -12.50
N VAL A 104 14.66 -9.80 -11.78
CA VAL A 104 13.76 -9.40 -10.70
C VAL A 104 14.34 -9.71 -9.33
N PHE A 105 14.26 -8.74 -8.44
CA PHE A 105 14.62 -8.82 -7.04
C PHE A 105 13.42 -8.41 -6.19
N ALA A 106 13.32 -8.93 -4.97
CA ALA A 106 12.23 -8.57 -4.08
C ALA A 106 12.67 -8.44 -2.63
N ARG A 107 11.93 -7.64 -1.89
CA ARG A 107 11.95 -7.70 -0.43
C ARG A 107 10.58 -8.10 0.09
N CYS A 108 10.55 -8.94 1.10
CA CYS A 108 9.32 -9.30 1.80
C CYS A 108 9.47 -9.12 3.32
N LEU A 109 8.35 -9.05 4.01
CA LEU A 109 8.32 -9.04 5.46
C LEU A 109 8.72 -10.42 6.01
N PRO A 110 9.34 -10.49 7.20
CA PRO A 110 9.63 -11.75 7.89
C PRO A 110 8.33 -12.34 8.47
N SER A 111 7.48 -12.83 7.59
CA SER A 111 6.22 -13.49 7.93
C SER A 111 6.06 -14.74 7.05
N ALA A 112 5.33 -15.73 7.57
CA ALA A 112 5.05 -16.96 6.83
C ALA A 112 4.40 -16.68 5.46
N ASP A 113 3.45 -15.76 5.40
CA ASP A 113 2.74 -15.40 4.16
C ASP A 113 3.66 -14.65 3.18
N GLY A 114 4.52 -13.75 3.69
CA GLY A 114 5.50 -13.05 2.86
C GLY A 114 6.49 -14.01 2.21
N LEU A 115 6.98 -14.97 2.99
CA LEU A 115 7.92 -15.98 2.50
C LEU A 115 7.23 -16.96 1.52
N LYS A 116 6.04 -17.46 1.84
CA LYS A 116 5.26 -18.31 0.92
C LYS A 116 5.01 -17.62 -0.42
N ALA A 117 4.65 -16.34 -0.41
CA ALA A 117 4.43 -15.58 -1.63
C ALA A 117 5.71 -15.41 -2.46
N ALA A 118 6.85 -15.18 -1.81
CA ALA A 118 8.14 -15.08 -2.49
C ALA A 118 8.56 -16.42 -3.12
N LEU A 119 8.38 -17.53 -2.41
CA LEU A 119 8.63 -18.87 -2.93
C LEU A 119 7.70 -19.20 -4.10
N ALA A 120 6.41 -18.86 -3.99
CA ALA A 120 5.44 -19.07 -5.07
C ALA A 120 5.73 -18.22 -6.31
N ALA A 121 6.43 -17.08 -6.15
CA ALA A 121 6.89 -16.26 -7.27
C ALA A 121 8.08 -16.88 -8.02
N GLY A 122 8.74 -17.92 -7.49
CA GLY A 122 9.91 -18.56 -8.10
C GLY A 122 11.18 -17.69 -8.05
N LEU A 123 11.25 -16.72 -7.12
CA LEU A 123 12.44 -15.88 -6.96
C LEU A 123 13.63 -16.71 -6.46
N PRO A 124 14.83 -16.57 -7.07
CA PRO A 124 16.05 -17.14 -6.54
C PRO A 124 16.32 -16.65 -5.11
N PRO A 125 16.86 -17.48 -4.20
CA PRO A 125 17.11 -17.10 -2.82
C PRO A 125 18.01 -15.86 -2.67
N ASP A 126 18.97 -15.66 -3.54
CA ASP A 126 19.90 -14.51 -3.57
C ASP A 126 19.28 -13.24 -4.14
N HIS A 127 18.10 -13.34 -4.77
CA HIS A 127 17.28 -12.22 -5.23
C HIS A 127 16.20 -11.81 -4.22
N LEU A 128 16.15 -12.45 -3.05
CA LEU A 128 15.15 -12.20 -2.02
C LEU A 128 15.78 -11.68 -0.74
N ALA A 129 15.29 -10.55 -0.26
CA ALA A 129 15.59 -10.05 1.09
C ALA A 129 14.36 -10.18 2.00
N VAL A 130 14.53 -10.89 3.11
CA VAL A 130 13.50 -11.03 4.15
C VAL A 130 13.82 -10.04 5.26
N VAL A 131 13.22 -8.86 5.20
CA VAL A 131 13.55 -7.74 6.08
C VAL A 131 12.29 -6.92 6.42
N ARG A 132 12.31 -6.29 7.60
CA ARG A 132 11.33 -5.25 7.91
C ARG A 132 11.80 -3.92 7.28
N PRO A 133 10.92 -3.17 6.61
CA PRO A 133 11.27 -1.87 6.06
C PRO A 133 11.60 -0.86 7.18
N LEU A 134 12.39 0.15 6.85
CA LEU A 134 12.73 1.28 7.72
C LEU A 134 13.49 0.90 9.01
N GLN A 135 14.13 -0.26 9.05
CA GLN A 135 15.03 -0.63 10.14
C GLN A 135 16.48 -0.28 9.83
N GLY A 136 17.29 -0.10 10.90
CA GLY A 136 18.68 0.29 10.81
C GLY A 136 18.95 1.71 11.31
N GLY A 137 20.21 2.10 11.42
CA GLY A 137 20.68 3.37 11.98
C GLY A 137 20.37 4.63 11.17
N GLY A 138 19.59 4.51 10.08
CA GLY A 138 19.12 5.61 9.25
C GLY A 138 17.97 5.15 8.37
N ALA A 139 17.00 6.04 8.12
CA ALA A 139 15.87 5.73 7.25
C ALA A 139 16.36 5.28 5.87
N GLY A 140 16.08 4.01 5.51
CA GLY A 140 16.43 3.43 4.21
C GLY A 140 17.86 2.90 4.07
N ALA A 141 18.61 2.74 5.14
CA ALA A 141 19.98 2.20 5.08
C ALA A 141 20.00 0.78 4.47
N ILE A 142 19.06 -0.08 4.86
CA ILE A 142 18.92 -1.44 4.33
C ILE A 142 18.51 -1.41 2.86
N GLU A 143 17.50 -0.62 2.52
CA GLU A 143 17.02 -0.47 1.16
C GLU A 143 18.13 0.03 0.23
N ARG A 144 18.89 1.03 0.67
CA ARG A 144 20.07 1.55 -0.06
C ARG A 144 21.14 0.48 -0.26
N ALA A 145 21.45 -0.29 0.78
CA ALA A 145 22.43 -1.38 0.71
C ALA A 145 21.98 -2.48 -0.28
N LEU A 146 20.70 -2.85 -0.26
CA LEU A 146 20.13 -3.82 -1.21
C LEU A 146 20.21 -3.30 -2.65
N CYS A 147 19.84 -2.04 -2.90
CA CYS A 147 19.92 -1.44 -4.23
C CYS A 147 21.36 -1.47 -4.78
N ARG A 148 22.35 -1.13 -3.94
CA ARG A 148 23.77 -1.20 -4.35
C ARG A 148 24.26 -2.63 -4.55
N ARG A 149 23.96 -3.54 -3.62
CA ARG A 149 24.36 -4.95 -3.69
C ARG A 149 23.86 -5.61 -4.95
N TRP A 150 22.59 -5.39 -5.29
CA TRP A 150 21.94 -5.99 -6.44
C TRP A 150 22.05 -5.15 -7.71
N ARG A 151 22.76 -4.01 -7.67
CA ARG A 151 22.90 -3.09 -8.82
C ARG A 151 21.53 -2.77 -9.43
N ILE A 152 20.56 -2.48 -8.57
CA ILE A 152 19.20 -2.15 -9.01
C ILE A 152 19.22 -0.93 -9.90
N THR A 153 18.45 -0.98 -10.97
CA THR A 153 18.27 0.13 -11.93
C THR A 153 16.86 0.68 -11.85
N ASP A 154 15.91 -0.11 -11.40
CA ASP A 154 14.50 0.25 -11.35
C ASP A 154 13.88 -0.25 -10.03
N VAL A 155 12.94 0.52 -9.50
CA VAL A 155 12.15 0.12 -8.32
C VAL A 155 10.69 0.26 -8.65
N ILE A 156 9.87 -0.72 -8.30
CA ILE A 156 8.42 -0.58 -8.30
C ILE A 156 7.88 -0.55 -6.89
N CYS A 157 7.11 0.49 -6.58
CA CYS A 157 6.42 0.64 -5.29
C CYS A 157 4.96 1.08 -5.49
N ARG A 158 4.24 1.31 -4.38
CA ARG A 158 2.85 1.78 -4.40
C ARG A 158 2.77 3.23 -3.96
N GLN A 159 1.91 4.01 -4.58
CA GLN A 159 1.57 5.38 -4.18
C GLN A 159 0.75 5.34 -2.86
N SER A 160 1.43 5.05 -1.76
CA SER A 160 0.78 4.80 -0.46
C SER A 160 0.72 6.04 0.44
N GLY A 161 1.44 7.09 0.09
CA GLY A 161 1.69 8.23 0.97
C GLY A 161 2.63 7.88 2.14
N GLY A 162 3.16 8.89 2.78
CA GLY A 162 3.93 8.76 4.01
C GLY A 162 5.35 8.18 3.82
N VAL A 163 5.91 7.72 4.93
CA VAL A 163 7.36 7.46 5.08
C VAL A 163 7.94 6.52 4.02
N THR A 164 7.21 5.43 3.67
CA THR A 164 7.74 4.43 2.72
C THR A 164 7.80 4.97 1.30
N GLU A 165 6.79 5.74 0.85
CA GLU A 165 6.81 6.36 -0.48
C GLU A 165 7.88 7.43 -0.55
N ARG A 166 7.97 8.32 0.46
CA ARG A 166 9.06 9.33 0.55
C ARG A 166 10.43 8.69 0.45
N LEU A 167 10.63 7.58 1.17
CA LEU A 167 11.89 6.86 1.11
C LEU A 167 12.26 6.42 -0.30
N TRP A 168 11.31 5.81 -1.04
CA TRP A 168 11.62 5.35 -2.40
C TRP A 168 11.83 6.51 -3.37
N ARG A 169 11.09 7.60 -3.22
CA ARG A 169 11.33 8.83 -4.00
C ARG A 169 12.75 9.37 -3.74
N GLN A 170 13.15 9.46 -2.48
CA GLN A 170 14.48 9.92 -2.09
C GLN A 170 15.59 8.97 -2.58
N LEU A 171 15.45 7.66 -2.34
CA LEU A 171 16.46 6.69 -2.76
C LEU A 171 16.61 6.62 -4.28
N SER A 172 15.51 6.74 -5.02
CA SER A 172 15.54 6.76 -6.48
C SER A 172 16.29 7.97 -6.99
N ALA A 173 16.08 9.15 -6.40
CA ALA A 173 16.83 10.35 -6.75
C ALA A 173 18.32 10.23 -6.39
N ASP A 174 18.63 9.74 -5.17
CA ASP A 174 20.02 9.61 -4.68
C ASP A 174 20.86 8.59 -5.45
N LEU A 175 20.25 7.56 -5.99
CA LEU A 175 20.91 6.43 -6.65
C LEU A 175 20.67 6.38 -8.16
N ASP A 176 20.03 7.40 -8.73
CA ASP A 176 19.64 7.48 -10.13
C ASP A 176 18.85 6.25 -10.62
N LEU A 177 17.84 5.84 -9.82
CA LEU A 177 16.97 4.72 -10.14
C LEU A 177 15.69 5.21 -10.82
N ARG A 178 15.21 4.49 -11.82
CA ARG A 178 13.87 4.73 -12.36
C ARG A 178 12.84 4.23 -11.35
N LEU A 179 11.93 5.11 -10.94
CA LEU A 179 10.86 4.81 -10.01
C LEU A 179 9.55 4.57 -10.76
N LEU A 180 9.09 3.32 -10.74
CA LEU A 180 7.77 2.91 -11.19
C LEU A 180 6.83 2.91 -9.98
N MET A 181 5.66 3.53 -10.13
CA MET A 181 4.75 3.65 -8.99
C MET A 181 3.32 3.28 -9.38
N LEU A 182 2.77 2.29 -8.68
CA LEU A 182 1.38 1.92 -8.85
C LEU A 182 0.48 3.00 -8.24
N ARG A 183 -0.41 3.54 -9.07
CA ARG A 183 -1.37 4.58 -8.66
C ARG A 183 -2.25 4.10 -7.51
N ARG A 184 -2.48 5.00 -6.57
CA ARG A 184 -3.40 4.77 -5.45
C ARG A 184 -4.83 4.63 -5.99
N PRO A 185 -5.56 3.57 -5.59
CA PRO A 185 -6.99 3.48 -5.88
C PRO A 185 -7.77 4.65 -5.30
N ALA A 186 -8.88 5.01 -5.92
CA ALA A 186 -9.80 6.00 -5.38
C ALA A 186 -10.38 5.54 -4.03
N SER A 187 -10.68 6.49 -3.16
CA SER A 187 -11.43 6.23 -1.94
C SER A 187 -12.88 5.84 -2.25
N PRO A 188 -13.55 5.08 -1.37
CA PRO A 188 -14.97 4.78 -1.54
C PRO A 188 -15.79 6.05 -1.67
N THR A 189 -16.76 6.06 -2.59
CA THR A 189 -17.65 7.19 -2.83
C THR A 189 -18.53 7.45 -1.59
N GLY A 190 -18.80 8.71 -1.31
CA GLY A 190 -19.69 9.11 -0.20
C GLY A 190 -19.07 9.03 1.20
N VAL A 191 -17.80 8.64 1.33
CA VAL A 191 -17.09 8.60 2.61
C VAL A 191 -16.31 9.89 2.81
N GLU A 192 -16.61 10.58 3.92
CA GLU A 192 -15.84 11.76 4.33
C GLU A 192 -14.38 11.37 4.61
N THR A 193 -13.44 12.11 4.03
CA THR A 193 -12.00 11.80 4.12
C THR A 193 -11.24 12.97 4.73
N VAL A 194 -10.34 12.67 5.66
CA VAL A 194 -9.38 13.61 6.24
C VAL A 194 -7.96 13.12 6.00
N GLU A 195 -7.00 14.06 5.87
CA GLU A 195 -5.63 13.73 5.46
C GLU A 195 -4.59 13.85 6.59
N SER A 196 -5.02 14.28 7.78
CA SER A 196 -4.12 14.39 8.93
C SER A 196 -4.79 13.93 10.22
N GLU A 197 -3.97 13.54 11.19
CA GLU A 197 -4.43 13.19 12.53
C GLU A 197 -5.09 14.41 13.23
N GLU A 198 -4.58 15.60 12.99
CA GLU A 198 -5.15 16.84 13.52
C GLU A 198 -6.57 17.09 12.99
N SER A 199 -6.74 16.97 11.66
CA SER A 199 -8.06 17.09 11.02
C SER A 199 -9.01 15.99 11.48
N LEU A 200 -8.51 14.78 11.69
CA LEU A 200 -9.28 13.67 12.25
C LEU A 200 -9.76 14.02 13.66
N MET A 201 -8.86 14.42 14.55
CA MET A 201 -9.21 14.76 15.94
C MET A 201 -10.21 15.91 16.03
N LYS A 202 -10.04 16.93 15.20
CA LYS A 202 -11.01 18.03 15.10
C LYS A 202 -12.38 17.53 14.68
N ARG A 203 -12.43 16.70 13.64
CA ARG A 203 -13.69 16.17 13.11
C ARG A 203 -14.42 15.26 14.11
N LEU A 204 -13.68 14.50 14.91
CA LEU A 204 -14.24 13.61 15.93
C LEU A 204 -14.90 14.39 17.10
N GLN A 205 -14.50 15.63 17.33
CA GLN A 205 -15.14 16.51 18.35
C GLN A 205 -16.49 17.05 17.88
N GLU A 206 -16.68 17.16 16.57
CA GLU A 206 -17.93 17.61 15.97
C GLU A 206 -18.97 16.47 15.95
N ALA A 207 -20.25 16.83 15.93
CA ALA A 207 -21.29 15.82 15.74
C ALA A 207 -21.14 15.15 14.34
N PRO A 208 -21.41 13.84 14.21
CA PRO A 208 -21.54 13.23 12.90
C PRO A 208 -22.57 14.01 12.08
N ARG A 209 -22.28 14.27 10.81
CA ARG A 209 -23.31 14.78 9.91
C ARG A 209 -24.35 13.68 9.79
N GLY A 210 -25.57 13.94 10.21
CA GLY A 210 -26.67 12.99 10.06
C GLY A 210 -26.76 12.60 8.59
N GLY A 211 -26.98 11.32 8.31
CA GLY A 211 -27.41 10.90 6.99
C GLY A 211 -28.61 11.76 6.60
N ALA A 212 -28.61 12.24 5.36
CA ALA A 212 -29.59 13.18 4.86
C ALA A 212 -31.01 12.81 5.28
N ASP A 213 -31.65 13.75 6.01
CA ASP A 213 -33.08 13.91 5.91
C ASP A 213 -33.36 14.31 4.43
N ASP A 214 -33.90 13.36 3.67
CA ASP A 214 -34.79 13.55 2.52
C ASP A 214 -35.56 12.25 2.26
#